data_5a34333c7816eb111a3056b2183b469b
#
_entry.id   5a34333c7816eb111a3056b2183b469b
#
_cell.length_a   1.000
_cell.length_b   1.000
_cell.length_c   1.000
_cell.angle_alpha   90.00
_cell.angle_beta   90.00
_cell.angle_gamma   90.00
#
_symmetry.space_group_name_H-M   'P 1'
#
loop_
_entity.id
_entity.type
_entity.pdbx_description
1 polymer ?
#
loop_
_entity_poly.entity_id
_entity_poly.type
_entity_poly.pdbx_seq_one_letter_code
_entity_poly.pdbx_strand_id
1 'polypeptide(L)'
;MGFLDLSWHPGECQADFGQVDVRYRGVVTRMRHFVLDFPYSNIGPSQLMPGENAECTCQALRNLFEWLGGVPERIVYDNAAGVGRKWFDRIRLTRLFQAFQAHYGFEYSFCNPYSGHEKGAVEARVGAVRRRLFVPVPGVWSLDNFNLRLPGRCLELGDKDHYRKGESQTGLFDEDRKALLPLPAKPFDVVTWTRMKADKYGNVTVQGRHRYAAGPEHAGHEMIVGLRALEVEILDAEGKRVITHPRSYGDKPTDSGDPSSQLGLLCDRPAAWRNSRVRDAMPDPLREWIDAQVFCFNVCSTGSAVFFRSVG
;
A
#
# COMPACT_ATOMS: atom_id res chain seq x y z
N MET A 1 38.34 -14.82 9.57
CA MET A 1 37.80 -13.64 8.87
C MET A 1 37.59 -12.57 9.91
N GLY A 2 38.25 -11.40 9.76
CA GLY A 2 38.04 -10.25 10.66
C GLY A 2 36.72 -9.56 10.31
N PHE A 3 36.03 -9.07 11.33
CA PHE A 3 34.81 -8.30 11.17
C PHE A 3 35.15 -6.82 11.21
N LEU A 4 34.62 -6.03 10.28
CA LEU A 4 34.71 -4.57 10.32
C LEU A 4 33.64 -4.05 11.30
N ASP A 5 34.08 -3.27 12.26
CA ASP A 5 33.14 -2.56 13.15
C ASP A 5 32.59 -1.35 12.37
N LEU A 6 31.28 -1.35 12.08
CA LEU A 6 30.64 -0.30 11.35
C LEU A 6 30.31 0.87 12.31
N SER A 7 30.79 2.05 11.98
CA SER A 7 30.39 3.27 12.66
C SER A 7 29.23 3.94 11.91
N TRP A 8 28.18 4.28 12.64
CA TRP A 8 27.04 5.01 12.12
C TRP A 8 27.07 6.45 12.59
N HIS A 9 26.80 7.36 11.66
CA HIS A 9 26.70 8.79 11.96
C HIS A 9 25.24 9.19 12.21
N PRO A 10 25.00 10.29 12.96
CA PRO A 10 23.66 10.83 13.10
C PRO A 10 23.01 11.08 11.73
N GLY A 11 21.72 10.75 11.60
CA GLY A 11 20.96 10.95 10.38
C GLY A 11 21.10 9.83 9.34
N GLU A 12 21.97 8.83 9.56
CA GLU A 12 22.04 7.63 8.74
C GLU A 12 21.09 6.54 9.26
N CYS A 13 20.45 5.80 8.38
CA CYS A 13 19.51 4.76 8.79
C CYS A 13 19.58 3.50 7.91
N GLN A 14 18.98 2.42 8.42
CA GLN A 14 18.75 1.17 7.71
C GLN A 14 17.25 0.97 7.51
N ALA A 15 16.86 0.40 6.38
CA ALA A 15 15.46 0.15 6.06
C ALA A 15 15.23 -1.33 5.74
N ASP A 16 14.20 -1.92 6.36
CA ASP A 16 13.80 -3.30 6.10
C ASP A 16 12.31 -3.52 6.37
N PHE A 17 11.77 -4.60 5.78
CA PHE A 17 10.42 -5.07 5.99
C PHE A 17 10.37 -6.31 6.88
N GLY A 18 9.46 -6.31 7.85
CA GLY A 18 9.09 -7.50 8.60
C GLY A 18 7.66 -7.96 8.31
N GLN A 19 7.38 -9.23 8.60
CA GLN A 19 6.02 -9.77 8.54
C GLN A 19 5.35 -9.71 9.90
N VAL A 20 4.08 -9.29 9.92
CA VAL A 20 3.24 -9.22 11.11
C VAL A 20 1.82 -9.66 10.79
N ASP A 21 1.15 -10.24 11.79
CA ASP A 21 -0.28 -10.49 11.70
C ASP A 21 -1.02 -9.39 12.47
N VAL A 22 -2.08 -8.85 11.88
CA VAL A 22 -2.96 -7.86 12.47
C VAL A 22 -4.42 -8.28 12.28
N ARG A 23 -5.32 -7.84 13.15
CA ARG A 23 -6.76 -8.01 12.96
C ARG A 23 -7.30 -6.80 12.19
N TYR A 24 -7.18 -6.88 10.87
CA TYR A 24 -7.63 -5.80 9.98
C TYR A 24 -9.13 -5.90 9.73
N ARG A 25 -9.90 -4.90 10.18
CA ARG A 25 -11.36 -4.87 10.07
C ARG A 25 -12.02 -6.17 10.53
N GLY A 26 -11.53 -6.74 11.65
CA GLY A 26 -12.03 -7.97 12.23
C GLY A 26 -11.39 -9.28 11.73
N VAL A 27 -10.69 -9.28 10.61
CA VAL A 27 -10.07 -10.45 10.00
C VAL A 27 -8.57 -10.47 10.27
N VAL A 28 -8.03 -11.61 10.73
CA VAL A 28 -6.57 -11.77 10.89
C VAL A 28 -5.93 -11.77 9.51
N THR A 29 -5.11 -10.78 9.26
CA THR A 29 -4.49 -10.52 7.97
C THR A 29 -2.99 -10.37 8.14
N ARG A 30 -2.21 -11.06 7.30
CA ARG A 30 -0.76 -10.89 7.23
C ARG A 30 -0.41 -9.64 6.47
N MET A 31 0.32 -8.75 7.12
CA MET A 31 0.81 -7.50 6.56
C MET A 31 2.32 -7.37 6.71
N ARG A 32 2.87 -6.28 6.21
CA ARG A 32 4.28 -5.91 6.31
C ARG A 32 4.43 -4.70 7.21
N HIS A 33 5.38 -4.72 8.13
CA HIS A 33 5.80 -3.48 8.78
C HIS A 33 7.16 -3.07 8.22
N PHE A 34 7.24 -1.85 7.76
CA PHE A 34 8.45 -1.20 7.30
C PHE A 34 9.12 -0.51 8.48
N VAL A 35 10.40 -0.77 8.70
CA VAL A 35 11.17 -0.15 9.78
C VAL A 35 12.26 0.70 9.17
N LEU A 36 12.41 1.93 9.66
CA LEU A 36 13.51 2.83 9.39
C LEU A 36 14.34 2.94 10.66
N ASP A 37 15.35 2.08 10.81
CA ASP A 37 16.19 2.01 12.01
C ASP A 37 17.34 2.99 11.94
N PHE A 38 17.54 3.77 13.00
CA PHE A 38 18.67 4.66 13.19
C PHE A 38 19.69 4.00 14.13
N PRO A 39 20.75 3.38 13.62
CA PRO A 39 21.68 2.63 14.46
C PRO A 39 22.48 3.52 15.41
N TYR A 40 22.61 4.82 15.10
CA TYR A 40 23.30 5.78 15.96
C TYR A 40 22.57 5.95 17.32
N SER A 41 21.26 6.13 17.31
CA SER A 41 20.42 6.23 18.51
C SER A 41 19.81 4.91 18.95
N ASN A 42 19.81 3.90 18.06
CA ASN A 42 19.12 2.65 18.28
C ASN A 42 17.59 2.80 18.40
N ILE A 43 17.00 3.71 17.62
CA ILE A 43 15.55 3.94 17.49
C ILE A 43 15.11 3.65 16.07
N GLY A 44 13.96 2.95 15.92
CA GLY A 44 13.43 2.54 14.61
C GLY A 44 11.94 2.80 14.50
N PRO A 45 11.50 3.98 14.02
CA PRO A 45 10.10 4.22 13.68
C PRO A 45 9.63 3.28 12.57
N SER A 46 8.35 2.93 12.59
CA SER A 46 7.77 1.92 11.70
C SER A 46 6.45 2.37 11.09
N GLN A 47 6.13 1.80 9.93
CA GLN A 47 4.85 1.93 9.24
C GLN A 47 4.28 0.55 8.87
N LEU A 48 2.98 0.35 9.02
CA LEU A 48 2.30 -0.87 8.61
C LEU A 48 1.81 -0.73 7.16
N MET A 49 2.20 -1.69 6.30
CA MET A 49 1.87 -1.68 4.88
C MET A 49 1.23 -3.01 4.45
N PRO A 50 0.35 -3.02 3.45
CA PRO A 50 -0.26 -4.25 2.97
C PRO A 50 0.70 -5.11 2.14
N GLY A 51 1.78 -4.53 1.61
CA GLY A 51 2.78 -5.19 0.78
C GLY A 51 4.19 -4.62 0.98
N GLU A 52 5.14 -5.13 0.19
CA GLU A 52 6.54 -4.70 0.19
C GLU A 52 7.02 -4.27 -1.21
N ASN A 53 6.10 -3.77 -2.04
CA ASN A 53 6.43 -3.25 -3.37
C ASN A 53 6.92 -1.80 -3.31
N ALA A 54 7.30 -1.24 -4.47
CA ALA A 54 7.86 0.11 -4.54
C ALA A 54 6.90 1.20 -4.02
N GLU A 55 5.60 1.06 -4.29
CA GLU A 55 4.60 2.01 -3.83
C GLU A 55 4.48 1.97 -2.30
N CYS A 56 4.48 0.78 -1.70
CA CYS A 56 4.45 0.63 -0.23
C CYS A 56 5.74 1.17 0.40
N THR A 57 6.91 0.89 -0.18
CA THR A 57 8.20 1.40 0.32
C THR A 57 8.26 2.92 0.27
N CYS A 58 7.98 3.53 -0.89
CA CYS A 58 8.00 4.98 -1.03
C CYS A 58 6.95 5.67 -0.16
N GLN A 59 5.76 5.07 0.00
CA GLN A 59 4.72 5.62 0.87
C GLN A 59 5.13 5.55 2.34
N ALA A 60 5.72 4.43 2.78
CA ALA A 60 6.21 4.29 4.16
C ALA A 60 7.33 5.29 4.45
N LEU A 61 8.30 5.44 3.55
CA LEU A 61 9.37 6.43 3.66
C LEU A 61 8.82 7.85 3.73
N ARG A 62 7.91 8.22 2.81
CA ARG A 62 7.28 9.53 2.81
C ARG A 62 6.62 9.84 4.15
N ASN A 63 5.79 8.93 4.66
CA ASN A 63 5.11 9.10 5.94
C ASN A 63 6.10 9.26 7.10
N LEU A 64 7.20 8.49 7.09
CA LEU A 64 8.23 8.58 8.12
C LEU A 64 9.05 9.88 8.01
N PHE A 65 9.36 10.34 6.80
CA PHE A 65 10.06 11.63 6.59
C PHE A 65 9.20 12.81 7.11
N GLU A 66 7.89 12.78 6.81
CA GLU A 66 6.94 13.78 7.33
C GLU A 66 6.86 13.75 8.87
N TRP A 67 6.82 12.53 9.46
CA TRP A 67 6.81 12.36 10.92
C TRP A 67 8.13 12.81 11.58
N LEU A 68 9.27 12.51 10.96
CA LEU A 68 10.60 12.92 11.43
C LEU A 68 10.79 14.43 11.33
N GLY A 69 10.12 15.10 10.40
CA GLY A 69 10.34 16.49 10.03
C GLY A 69 11.57 16.70 9.15
N GLY A 70 12.10 15.64 8.54
CA GLY A 70 13.29 15.67 7.70
C GLY A 70 13.55 14.35 6.98
N VAL A 71 14.60 14.32 6.17
CA VAL A 71 14.99 13.18 5.34
C VAL A 71 16.35 12.66 5.82
N PRO A 72 16.52 11.36 6.08
CA PRO A 72 17.84 10.80 6.39
C PRO A 72 18.84 11.09 5.28
N GLU A 73 20.08 11.39 5.64
CA GLU A 73 21.13 11.65 4.65
C GLU A 73 21.42 10.41 3.81
N ARG A 74 21.48 9.25 4.45
CA ARG A 74 21.74 7.96 3.81
C ARG A 74 20.85 6.85 4.35
N ILE A 75 20.28 6.05 3.44
CA ILE A 75 19.47 4.88 3.76
C ILE A 75 20.13 3.61 3.21
N VAL A 76 20.42 2.67 4.11
CA VAL A 76 20.97 1.37 3.76
C VAL A 76 19.87 0.33 3.73
N TYR A 77 19.69 -0.35 2.60
CA TYR A 77 18.69 -1.40 2.43
C TYR A 77 19.34 -2.78 2.56
N ASP A 78 18.72 -3.66 3.33
CA ASP A 78 19.16 -5.06 3.40
C ASP A 78 18.87 -5.81 2.09
N ASN A 79 17.73 -5.51 1.47
CA ASN A 79 17.30 -6.16 0.24
C ASN A 79 16.75 -5.13 -0.76
N ALA A 80 16.88 -5.46 -2.05
CA ALA A 80 16.29 -4.66 -3.13
C ALA A 80 14.76 -4.83 -3.25
N ALA A 81 14.13 -5.75 -2.50
CA ALA A 81 12.69 -5.91 -2.50
C ALA A 81 12.01 -4.59 -2.15
N GLY A 82 11.04 -4.18 -2.94
CA GLY A 82 10.35 -2.89 -2.77
C GLY A 82 11.04 -1.68 -3.41
N VAL A 83 12.35 -1.68 -3.64
CA VAL A 83 13.04 -0.55 -4.30
C VAL A 83 13.56 -0.90 -5.69
N GLY A 84 13.78 -2.19 -5.98
CA GLY A 84 14.33 -2.64 -7.25
C GLY A 84 14.24 -4.15 -7.44
N ARG A 85 14.93 -4.64 -8.47
CA ARG A 85 15.10 -6.07 -8.76
C ARG A 85 16.58 -6.36 -8.93
N LYS A 86 17.05 -7.46 -8.34
CA LYS A 86 18.40 -7.94 -8.59
C LYS A 86 18.47 -8.50 -10.01
N TRP A 87 19.43 -7.99 -10.79
CA TRP A 87 19.72 -8.46 -12.14
C TRP A 87 21.21 -8.79 -12.20
N PHE A 88 21.56 -10.07 -12.17
CA PHE A 88 22.94 -10.55 -11.95
C PHE A 88 23.54 -9.91 -10.69
N ASP A 89 24.68 -9.23 -10.81
CA ASP A 89 25.37 -8.55 -9.71
C ASP A 89 24.94 -7.09 -9.49
N ARG A 90 23.93 -6.62 -10.24
CA ARG A 90 23.43 -5.23 -10.15
C ARG A 90 21.99 -5.20 -9.70
N ILE A 91 21.65 -4.18 -8.93
CA ILE A 91 20.26 -3.90 -8.55
C ILE A 91 19.72 -2.86 -9.54
N ARG A 92 18.67 -3.23 -10.26
CA ARG A 92 17.91 -2.32 -11.11
C ARG A 92 16.75 -1.74 -10.31
N LEU A 93 16.86 -0.48 -9.95
CA LEU A 93 15.81 0.23 -9.24
C LEU A 93 14.55 0.40 -10.08
N THR A 94 13.39 0.46 -9.41
CA THR A 94 12.14 0.87 -10.05
C THR A 94 12.18 2.35 -10.41
N ARG A 95 11.48 2.74 -11.47
CA ARG A 95 11.39 4.16 -11.87
C ARG A 95 10.79 5.02 -10.77
N LEU A 96 9.80 4.49 -10.05
CA LEU A 96 9.17 5.17 -8.93
C LEU A 96 10.20 5.49 -7.84
N PHE A 97 11.00 4.50 -7.41
CA PHE A 97 12.01 4.71 -6.37
C PHE A 97 13.10 5.69 -6.82
N GLN A 98 13.55 5.62 -8.08
CA GLN A 98 14.53 6.58 -8.62
C GLN A 98 14.01 8.02 -8.57
N ALA A 99 12.76 8.24 -9.01
CA ALA A 99 12.14 9.57 -8.96
C ALA A 99 11.94 10.04 -7.52
N PHE A 100 11.51 9.13 -6.61
CA PHE A 100 11.35 9.40 -5.19
C PHE A 100 12.69 9.81 -4.53
N GLN A 101 13.74 9.04 -4.76
CA GLN A 101 15.07 9.29 -4.23
C GLN A 101 15.63 10.65 -4.74
N ALA A 102 15.48 10.92 -6.04
CA ALA A 102 15.90 12.20 -6.62
C ALA A 102 15.14 13.40 -6.05
N HIS A 103 13.85 13.23 -5.72
CA HIS A 103 13.00 14.27 -5.14
C HIS A 103 13.41 14.63 -3.72
N TYR A 104 13.73 13.61 -2.88
CA TYR A 104 14.11 13.82 -1.48
C TYR A 104 15.61 14.02 -1.28
N GLY A 105 16.46 13.66 -2.24
CA GLY A 105 17.89 13.93 -2.25
C GLY A 105 18.77 13.08 -1.33
N PHE A 106 18.25 11.98 -0.76
CA PHE A 106 19.01 11.10 0.12
C PHE A 106 19.92 10.15 -0.65
N GLU A 107 21.02 9.73 -0.04
CA GLU A 107 21.87 8.67 -0.54
C GLU A 107 21.30 7.29 -0.19
N TYR A 108 21.53 6.30 -1.04
CA TYR A 108 21.15 4.92 -0.76
C TYR A 108 22.29 3.96 -1.03
N SER A 109 22.32 2.87 -0.28
CA SER A 109 23.20 1.73 -0.52
C SER A 109 22.50 0.42 -0.16
N PHE A 110 23.07 -0.69 -0.62
CA PHE A 110 22.58 -2.02 -0.28
C PHE A 110 23.66 -2.76 0.51
N CYS A 111 23.24 -3.52 1.52
CA CYS A 111 24.14 -4.38 2.24
C CYS A 111 24.82 -5.37 1.29
N ASN A 112 26.11 -5.63 1.51
CA ASN A 112 26.83 -6.62 0.76
C ASN A 112 26.26 -8.02 0.98
N PRO A 113 26.14 -8.85 -0.07
CA PRO A 113 25.81 -10.25 0.12
C PRO A 113 26.83 -10.89 1.09
N TYR A 114 26.35 -11.62 2.09
CA TYR A 114 27.16 -12.31 3.13
C TYR A 114 27.77 -11.44 4.24
N SER A 115 27.41 -10.15 4.35
CA SER A 115 27.82 -9.26 5.46
C SER A 115 26.80 -9.30 6.60
N GLY A 116 26.70 -10.40 7.32
CA GLY A 116 25.74 -10.57 8.43
C GLY A 116 25.84 -9.51 9.54
N HIS A 117 26.99 -8.81 9.64
CA HIS A 117 27.19 -7.75 10.64
C HIS A 117 26.50 -6.42 10.27
N GLU A 118 26.39 -6.14 8.96
CA GLU A 118 25.68 -4.96 8.46
C GLU A 118 24.17 -5.06 8.66
N LYS A 119 23.66 -6.30 8.75
CA LYS A 119 22.24 -6.65 8.84
C LYS A 119 21.69 -6.75 10.27
N GLY A 120 22.55 -7.07 11.22
CA GLY A 120 22.14 -7.47 12.58
C GLY A 120 21.34 -6.39 13.33
N ALA A 121 21.58 -5.11 13.07
CA ALA A 121 20.90 -4.02 13.77
C ALA A 121 19.43 -3.90 13.32
N VAL A 122 19.18 -3.78 12.01
CA VAL A 122 17.82 -3.62 11.49
C VAL A 122 16.97 -4.89 11.68
N GLU A 123 17.55 -6.09 11.49
CA GLU A 123 16.84 -7.36 11.78
C GLU A 123 16.42 -7.46 13.26
N ALA A 124 17.32 -7.09 14.17
CA ALA A 124 17.02 -7.05 15.61
C ALA A 124 15.90 -6.04 15.91
N ARG A 125 15.91 -4.88 15.26
CA ARG A 125 14.88 -3.84 15.40
C ARG A 125 13.54 -4.31 14.85
N VAL A 126 13.49 -4.86 13.63
CA VAL A 126 12.30 -5.48 13.04
C VAL A 126 11.71 -6.52 14.00
N GLY A 127 12.56 -7.40 14.55
CA GLY A 127 12.15 -8.40 15.55
C GLY A 127 11.63 -7.78 16.85
N ALA A 128 12.26 -6.71 17.35
CA ALA A 128 11.84 -6.02 18.57
C ALA A 128 10.49 -5.33 18.41
N VAL A 129 10.31 -4.55 17.32
CA VAL A 129 9.04 -3.89 16.99
C VAL A 129 7.92 -4.91 16.88
N ARG A 130 8.15 -6.03 16.14
CA ARG A 130 7.18 -7.10 16.01
C ARG A 130 6.76 -7.68 17.37
N ARG A 131 7.72 -8.07 18.22
CA ARG A 131 7.42 -8.67 19.54
C ARG A 131 6.73 -7.73 20.50
N ARG A 132 7.02 -6.42 20.44
CA ARG A 132 6.53 -5.44 21.41
C ARG A 132 5.23 -4.79 20.98
N LEU A 133 5.02 -4.54 19.69
CA LEU A 133 3.88 -3.77 19.19
C LEU A 133 2.85 -4.60 18.40
N PHE A 134 3.23 -5.82 17.97
CA PHE A 134 2.34 -6.71 17.21
C PHE A 134 2.03 -8.02 17.94
N VAL A 135 2.44 -8.15 19.20
CA VAL A 135 2.08 -9.28 20.08
C VAL A 135 1.59 -8.69 21.42
N PRO A 136 0.31 -8.97 21.80
CA PRO A 136 -0.71 -9.72 21.08
C PRO A 136 -1.13 -9.05 19.76
N VAL A 137 -1.79 -9.80 18.85
CA VAL A 137 -2.21 -9.31 17.53
C VAL A 137 -3.11 -8.09 17.65
N PRO A 138 -2.67 -6.91 17.19
CA PRO A 138 -3.42 -5.67 17.34
C PRO A 138 -4.62 -5.58 16.40
N GLY A 139 -5.68 -4.88 16.85
CA GLY A 139 -6.80 -4.49 15.99
C GLY A 139 -6.46 -3.25 15.15
N VAL A 140 -6.72 -3.33 13.86
CA VAL A 140 -6.48 -2.25 12.89
C VAL A 140 -7.76 -2.02 12.07
N TRP A 141 -8.44 -0.92 12.29
CA TRP A 141 -9.63 -0.54 11.52
C TRP A 141 -9.29 0.36 10.34
N SER A 142 -8.31 1.24 10.51
CA SER A 142 -7.77 2.13 9.49
C SER A 142 -6.25 2.05 9.54
N LEU A 143 -5.61 1.82 8.40
CA LEU A 143 -4.15 1.84 8.27
C LEU A 143 -3.58 3.23 8.54
N ASP A 144 -4.24 4.28 8.07
CA ASP A 144 -3.79 5.66 8.26
C ASP A 144 -3.77 6.03 9.75
N ASN A 145 -4.86 5.74 10.48
CA ASN A 145 -4.93 6.03 11.92
C ASN A 145 -3.93 5.18 12.74
N PHE A 146 -3.70 3.94 12.33
CA PHE A 146 -2.71 3.07 12.97
C PHE A 146 -1.30 3.59 12.72
N ASN A 147 -0.99 3.93 11.48
CA ASN A 147 0.31 4.43 11.04
C ASN A 147 0.64 5.83 11.60
N LEU A 148 -0.35 6.66 11.86
CA LEU A 148 -0.15 7.95 12.51
C LEU A 148 0.43 7.79 13.93
N ARG A 149 0.05 6.73 14.65
CA ARG A 149 0.47 6.47 16.03
C ARG A 149 1.67 5.54 16.15
N LEU A 150 1.90 4.68 15.15
CA LEU A 150 2.90 3.62 15.23
C LEU A 150 4.33 4.16 15.44
N PRO A 151 4.81 5.21 14.74
CA PRO A 151 6.15 5.73 14.95
C PRO A 151 6.37 6.26 16.37
N GLY A 152 5.39 6.96 16.97
CA GLY A 152 5.45 7.41 18.37
C GLY A 152 5.57 6.24 19.35
N ARG A 153 4.81 5.17 19.14
CA ARG A 153 4.92 3.93 19.94
C ARG A 153 6.29 3.25 19.78
N CYS A 154 6.90 3.34 18.61
CA CYS A 154 8.26 2.86 18.40
C CYS A 154 9.28 3.71 19.20
N LEU A 155 9.06 5.03 19.29
CA LEU A 155 9.90 5.91 20.07
C LEU A 155 9.84 5.58 21.59
N GLU A 156 8.64 5.28 22.11
CA GLU A 156 8.45 4.84 23.50
C GLU A 156 9.26 3.57 23.85
N LEU A 157 9.53 2.69 22.87
CA LEU A 157 10.40 1.52 23.06
C LEU A 157 11.87 1.89 23.26
N GLY A 158 12.25 3.11 22.90
CA GLY A 158 13.58 3.70 23.08
C GLY A 158 13.76 4.42 24.41
N ASP A 159 12.81 4.38 25.34
CA ASP A 159 12.93 4.98 26.67
C ASP A 159 13.85 4.14 27.58
N LYS A 160 15.13 4.12 27.23
CA LYS A 160 16.22 3.40 27.90
C LYS A 160 17.57 3.90 27.41
N ASP A 161 18.64 3.54 28.13
CA ASP A 161 19.98 3.87 27.73
C ASP A 161 20.45 3.05 26.51
N HIS A 162 21.28 3.69 25.71
CA HIS A 162 21.95 3.02 24.60
C HIS A 162 23.03 2.06 25.13
N TYR A 163 22.97 0.80 24.70
CA TYR A 163 23.78 -0.30 25.24
C TYR A 163 25.31 -0.12 25.15
N ARG A 164 25.81 0.74 24.26
CA ARG A 164 27.24 1.04 24.10
C ARG A 164 27.62 2.44 24.59
N LYS A 165 26.72 3.43 24.47
CA LYS A 165 27.04 4.84 24.74
C LYS A 165 26.71 5.27 26.17
N GLY A 166 25.82 4.55 26.85
CA GLY A 166 25.39 4.91 28.20
C GLY A 166 24.53 6.18 28.26
N GLU A 167 24.07 6.68 27.11
CA GLU A 167 23.22 7.83 26.96
C GLU A 167 21.81 7.41 26.60
N SER A 168 20.80 8.24 26.89
CA SER A 168 19.41 7.98 26.52
C SER A 168 19.26 7.83 25.01
N GLN A 169 18.60 6.76 24.54
CA GLN A 169 18.33 6.56 23.12
C GLN A 169 17.50 7.69 22.52
N THR A 170 16.57 8.27 23.27
CA THR A 170 15.77 9.42 22.84
C THR A 170 16.61 10.68 22.68
N GLY A 171 17.58 10.92 23.58
CA GLY A 171 18.53 12.03 23.45
C GLY A 171 19.42 11.90 22.22
N LEU A 172 19.94 10.69 21.97
CA LEU A 172 20.71 10.39 20.76
C LEU A 172 19.85 10.52 19.47
N PHE A 173 18.56 10.22 19.57
CA PHE A 173 17.65 10.40 18.43
C PHE A 173 17.38 11.86 18.08
N ASP A 174 17.47 12.75 19.06
CA ASP A 174 17.43 14.19 18.79
C ASP A 174 18.67 14.66 18.00
N GLU A 175 19.82 13.98 18.15
CA GLU A 175 21.00 14.21 17.30
C GLU A 175 20.77 13.68 15.89
N ASP A 176 20.19 12.48 15.73
CA ASP A 176 19.77 11.96 14.43
C ASP A 176 18.85 12.94 13.71
N ARG A 177 17.85 13.49 14.42
CA ARG A 177 16.91 14.46 13.85
C ARG A 177 17.57 15.76 13.40
N LYS A 178 18.56 16.25 14.12
CA LYS A 178 19.30 17.47 13.76
C LYS A 178 20.14 17.29 12.49
N ALA A 179 20.58 16.07 12.20
CA ALA A 179 21.38 15.73 11.04
C ALA A 179 20.54 15.43 9.77
N LEU A 180 19.20 15.44 9.86
CA LEU A 180 18.33 15.18 8.71
C LEU A 180 18.39 16.32 7.70
N LEU A 181 18.30 15.97 6.42
CA LEU A 181 18.10 16.93 5.34
C LEU A 181 16.70 17.57 5.44
N PRO A 182 16.52 18.82 4.98
CA PRO A 182 15.23 19.47 5.00
C PRO A 182 14.21 18.77 4.09
N LEU A 183 12.95 18.77 4.51
CA LEU A 183 11.86 18.29 3.65
C LEU A 183 11.69 19.21 2.43
N PRO A 184 11.41 18.65 1.24
CA PRO A 184 11.01 19.45 0.09
C PRO A 184 9.68 20.16 0.36
N ALA A 185 9.48 21.32 -0.28
CA ALA A 185 8.27 22.15 -0.11
C ALA A 185 6.95 21.42 -0.45
N LYS A 186 7.02 20.43 -1.34
CA LYS A 186 5.87 19.59 -1.69
C LYS A 186 6.25 18.13 -1.51
N PRO A 187 5.39 17.32 -0.86
CA PRO A 187 5.62 15.89 -0.77
C PRO A 187 5.57 15.24 -2.15
N PHE A 188 6.37 14.18 -2.35
CA PHE A 188 6.33 13.38 -3.57
C PHE A 188 4.98 12.64 -3.70
N ASP A 189 4.38 12.68 -4.89
CA ASP A 189 3.16 11.89 -5.16
C ASP A 189 3.55 10.45 -5.49
N VAL A 190 3.30 9.54 -4.55
CA VAL A 190 3.68 8.13 -4.66
C VAL A 190 2.65 7.37 -5.50
N VAL A 191 2.88 7.33 -6.79
CA VAL A 191 2.02 6.61 -7.74
C VAL A 191 2.83 6.06 -8.92
N THR A 192 2.50 4.83 -9.34
CA THR A 192 2.99 4.25 -10.59
C THR A 192 1.89 4.29 -11.63
N TRP A 193 2.04 5.14 -12.64
CA TRP A 193 1.09 5.23 -13.75
C TRP A 193 1.40 4.19 -14.83
N THR A 194 0.36 3.51 -15.31
CA THR A 194 0.45 2.55 -16.41
C THR A 194 -0.80 2.62 -17.27
N ARG A 195 -0.67 2.26 -18.55
CA ARG A 195 -1.82 2.11 -19.44
C ARG A 195 -2.24 0.66 -19.50
N MET A 196 -3.52 0.40 -19.40
CA MET A 196 -4.11 -0.94 -19.43
C MET A 196 -5.39 -0.91 -20.27
N LYS A 197 -5.57 -1.92 -21.09
CA LYS A 197 -6.83 -2.09 -21.82
C LYS A 197 -7.86 -2.76 -20.91
N ALA A 198 -9.04 -2.14 -20.77
CA ALA A 198 -10.16 -2.74 -20.08
C ALA A 198 -10.70 -3.96 -20.87
N ASP A 199 -11.11 -5.00 -20.17
CA ASP A 199 -11.71 -6.20 -20.75
C ASP A 199 -13.13 -5.91 -21.32
N LYS A 200 -13.76 -6.92 -21.88
CA LYS A 200 -15.13 -6.80 -22.43
C LYS A 200 -16.21 -6.46 -21.39
N TYR A 201 -15.87 -6.45 -20.12
CA TYR A 201 -16.75 -6.08 -19.00
C TYR A 201 -16.37 -4.73 -18.39
N GLY A 202 -15.37 -4.03 -18.94
CA GLY A 202 -14.87 -2.77 -18.44
C GLY A 202 -13.98 -2.90 -17.21
N ASN A 203 -13.28 -4.04 -17.02
CA ASN A 203 -12.34 -4.21 -15.91
C ASN A 203 -10.89 -4.10 -16.39
N VAL A 204 -10.03 -3.53 -15.56
CA VAL A 204 -8.58 -3.60 -15.70
C VAL A 204 -8.00 -4.65 -14.75
N THR A 205 -6.96 -5.36 -15.18
CA THR A 205 -6.35 -6.43 -14.36
C THR A 205 -4.93 -6.05 -13.99
N VAL A 206 -4.71 -5.84 -12.68
CA VAL A 206 -3.40 -5.50 -12.12
C VAL A 206 -2.68 -6.79 -11.68
N GLN A 207 -1.38 -6.87 -11.98
CA GLN A 207 -0.53 -8.03 -11.66
C GLN A 207 -1.07 -9.38 -12.17
N GLY A 208 -1.90 -9.37 -13.21
CA GLY A 208 -2.49 -10.56 -13.81
C GLY A 208 -3.53 -11.28 -12.94
N ARG A 209 -3.94 -10.74 -11.80
CA ARG A 209 -4.83 -11.42 -10.84
C ARG A 209 -5.89 -10.56 -10.17
N HIS A 210 -5.62 -9.30 -9.94
CA HIS A 210 -6.55 -8.40 -9.26
C HIS A 210 -7.33 -7.57 -10.28
N ARG A 211 -8.63 -7.79 -10.35
CA ARG A 211 -9.52 -7.11 -11.29
C ARG A 211 -10.17 -5.92 -10.63
N TYR A 212 -10.19 -4.79 -11.33
CA TYR A 212 -10.79 -3.53 -10.89
C TYR A 212 -11.73 -3.02 -11.96
N ALA A 213 -12.98 -2.77 -11.60
CA ALA A 213 -13.99 -2.30 -12.53
C ALA A 213 -13.81 -0.81 -12.82
N ALA A 214 -13.71 -0.46 -14.10
CA ALA A 214 -13.84 0.93 -14.57
C ALA A 214 -15.29 1.28 -14.94
N GLY A 215 -16.10 0.25 -15.21
CA GLY A 215 -17.47 0.38 -15.68
C GLY A 215 -17.63 -0.20 -17.08
N PRO A 216 -18.82 -0.76 -17.40
CA PRO A 216 -19.09 -1.41 -18.68
C PRO A 216 -18.97 -0.45 -19.89
N GLU A 217 -19.18 0.85 -19.69
CA GLU A 217 -19.01 1.89 -20.70
C GLU A 217 -17.57 2.03 -21.19
N HIS A 218 -16.60 1.59 -20.38
CA HIS A 218 -15.18 1.57 -20.72
C HIS A 218 -14.70 0.25 -21.31
N ALA A 219 -15.62 -0.67 -21.63
CA ALA A 219 -15.26 -1.98 -22.19
C ALA A 219 -14.43 -1.86 -23.48
N GLY A 220 -13.24 -2.47 -23.46
CA GLY A 220 -12.31 -2.44 -24.58
C GLY A 220 -11.51 -1.13 -24.75
N HIS A 221 -11.76 -0.11 -23.91
CA HIS A 221 -11.03 1.14 -23.96
C HIS A 221 -9.66 1.03 -23.28
N GLU A 222 -8.73 1.90 -23.67
CA GLU A 222 -7.45 2.07 -22.99
C GLU A 222 -7.67 2.99 -21.79
N MET A 223 -7.28 2.53 -20.60
CA MET A 223 -7.41 3.26 -19.35
C MET A 223 -6.03 3.61 -18.80
N ILE A 224 -5.93 4.74 -18.10
CA ILE A 224 -4.74 5.13 -17.33
C ILE A 224 -4.98 4.67 -15.89
N VAL A 225 -4.09 3.81 -15.39
CA VAL A 225 -4.21 3.20 -14.07
C VAL A 225 -3.07 3.65 -13.18
N GLY A 226 -3.42 4.34 -12.08
CA GLY A 226 -2.52 4.78 -11.04
C GLY A 226 -2.46 3.78 -9.89
N LEU A 227 -1.30 3.18 -9.67
CA LEU A 227 -1.06 2.25 -8.57
C LEU A 227 -0.44 3.00 -7.40
N ARG A 228 -1.21 3.19 -6.33
CA ARG A 228 -0.75 3.73 -5.05
C ARG A 228 -0.52 2.59 -4.04
N ALA A 229 0.00 2.88 -2.87
CA ALA A 229 0.19 1.86 -1.83
C ALA A 229 -1.15 1.26 -1.34
N LEU A 230 -2.20 2.04 -1.21
CA LEU A 230 -3.49 1.61 -0.64
C LEU A 230 -4.64 1.61 -1.65
N GLU A 231 -4.44 2.23 -2.81
CA GLU A 231 -5.50 2.48 -3.78
C GLU A 231 -5.06 2.20 -5.21
N VAL A 232 -6.04 1.90 -6.06
CA VAL A 232 -5.92 1.85 -7.51
C VAL A 232 -6.85 2.90 -8.08
N GLU A 233 -6.29 3.90 -8.74
CA GLU A 233 -7.00 5.00 -9.37
C GLU A 233 -7.11 4.72 -10.88
N ILE A 234 -8.32 4.79 -11.43
CA ILE A 234 -8.57 4.54 -12.86
C ILE A 234 -9.05 5.85 -13.49
N LEU A 235 -8.35 6.26 -14.55
CA LEU A 235 -8.67 7.41 -15.36
C LEU A 235 -9.01 6.97 -16.78
N ASP A 236 -9.81 7.76 -17.50
CA ASP A 236 -10.02 7.60 -18.94
C ASP A 236 -8.76 8.00 -19.74
N ALA A 237 -8.86 7.93 -21.07
CA ALA A 237 -7.76 8.27 -21.96
C ALA A 237 -7.37 9.76 -21.90
N GLU A 238 -8.31 10.63 -21.53
CA GLU A 238 -8.18 12.08 -21.37
C GLU A 238 -7.61 12.47 -19.99
N GLY A 239 -7.43 11.51 -19.08
CA GLY A 239 -6.91 11.74 -17.74
C GLY A 239 -7.96 12.18 -16.72
N LYS A 240 -9.24 12.06 -17.03
CA LYS A 240 -10.32 12.33 -16.08
C LYS A 240 -10.52 11.09 -15.19
N ARG A 241 -10.63 11.32 -13.87
CA ARG A 241 -10.88 10.23 -12.91
C ARG A 241 -12.23 9.59 -13.14
N VAL A 242 -12.20 8.26 -13.34
CA VAL A 242 -13.38 7.41 -13.45
C VAL A 242 -13.75 6.88 -12.08
N ILE A 243 -12.84 6.16 -11.41
CA ILE A 243 -13.10 5.54 -10.11
C ILE A 243 -11.78 5.28 -9.36
N THR A 244 -11.90 5.13 -8.04
CA THR A 244 -10.80 4.70 -7.17
C THR A 244 -11.25 3.49 -6.36
N HIS A 245 -10.42 2.43 -6.33
CA HIS A 245 -10.66 1.22 -5.55
C HIS A 245 -9.60 1.03 -4.47
N PRO A 246 -9.93 0.41 -3.34
CA PRO A 246 -8.91 -0.11 -2.43
C PRO A 246 -8.02 -1.12 -3.15
N ARG A 247 -6.70 -1.02 -2.99
CA ARG A 247 -5.75 -1.93 -3.63
C ARG A 247 -5.73 -3.28 -2.93
N SER A 248 -5.88 -4.34 -3.71
CA SER A 248 -5.76 -5.72 -3.26
C SER A 248 -4.33 -6.22 -3.33
N TYR A 249 -3.95 -7.06 -2.38
CA TYR A 249 -2.64 -7.68 -2.24
C TYR A 249 -2.76 -9.20 -2.07
N GLY A 250 -1.65 -9.90 -2.27
CA GLY A 250 -1.57 -11.36 -2.11
C GLY A 250 -1.72 -12.12 -3.41
N ASP A 251 -1.70 -13.45 -3.31
CA ASP A 251 -1.66 -14.34 -4.48
C ASP A 251 -3.04 -14.79 -4.96
N LYS A 252 -4.06 -14.62 -4.14
CA LYS A 252 -5.43 -14.98 -4.52
C LYS A 252 -6.01 -13.91 -5.44
N PRO A 253 -6.61 -14.30 -6.57
CA PRO A 253 -7.34 -13.38 -7.43
C PRO A 253 -8.44 -12.67 -6.65
N THR A 254 -8.60 -11.37 -6.90
CA THR A 254 -9.68 -10.56 -6.35
C THR A 254 -10.43 -9.86 -7.47
N ASP A 255 -11.71 -9.61 -7.24
CA ASP A 255 -12.57 -8.84 -8.13
C ASP A 255 -13.22 -7.74 -7.29
N SER A 256 -12.86 -6.48 -7.58
CA SER A 256 -13.43 -5.30 -6.91
C SER A 256 -14.56 -4.67 -7.71
N GLY A 257 -15.16 -5.44 -8.65
CA GLY A 257 -16.33 -5.00 -9.40
C GLY A 257 -17.50 -4.77 -8.44
N ASP A 258 -17.99 -3.54 -8.42
CA ASP A 258 -19.26 -3.24 -7.79
C ASP A 258 -20.37 -3.69 -8.78
N PRO A 259 -21.20 -4.68 -8.40
CA PRO A 259 -22.32 -5.10 -9.24
C PRO A 259 -23.24 -3.93 -9.62
N SER A 260 -23.35 -2.89 -8.77
CA SER A 260 -24.18 -1.71 -9.04
C SER A 260 -23.75 -0.95 -10.31
N SER A 261 -22.47 -1.02 -10.69
CA SER A 261 -21.97 -0.44 -11.95
C SER A 261 -22.62 -1.03 -13.21
N GLN A 262 -23.24 -2.21 -13.10
CA GLN A 262 -23.93 -2.89 -14.19
C GLN A 262 -25.44 -2.59 -14.27
N LEU A 263 -25.96 -1.79 -13.33
CA LEU A 263 -27.39 -1.45 -13.32
C LEU A 263 -27.85 -0.77 -14.62
N GLY A 264 -27.04 0.14 -15.17
CA GLY A 264 -27.33 0.78 -16.45
C GLY A 264 -27.53 -0.22 -17.60
N LEU A 265 -26.66 -1.23 -17.69
CA LEU A 265 -26.82 -2.31 -18.70
C LEU A 265 -28.06 -3.17 -18.50
N LEU A 266 -28.50 -3.33 -17.25
CA LEU A 266 -29.73 -4.07 -16.97
C LEU A 266 -30.99 -3.27 -17.32
N CYS A 267 -30.91 -1.92 -17.29
CA CYS A 267 -31.98 -1.06 -17.81
C CYS A 267 -32.18 -1.29 -19.31
N ASP A 268 -31.09 -1.43 -20.04
CA ASP A 268 -31.12 -1.67 -21.51
C ASP A 268 -31.45 -3.15 -21.84
N ARG A 269 -31.16 -4.08 -20.93
CA ARG A 269 -31.33 -5.53 -21.12
C ARG A 269 -31.98 -6.20 -19.90
N PRO A 270 -33.25 -5.92 -19.60
CA PRO A 270 -33.92 -6.43 -18.40
C PRO A 270 -33.96 -7.96 -18.30
N ALA A 271 -33.99 -8.65 -19.45
CA ALA A 271 -33.97 -10.10 -19.49
C ALA A 271 -32.68 -10.73 -18.91
N ALA A 272 -31.57 -9.97 -18.84
CA ALA A 272 -30.33 -10.42 -18.25
C ALA A 272 -30.36 -10.45 -16.70
N TRP A 273 -31.37 -9.86 -16.06
CA TRP A 273 -31.51 -9.76 -14.62
C TRP A 273 -31.32 -11.10 -13.91
N ARG A 274 -32.04 -12.15 -14.35
CA ARG A 274 -32.04 -13.48 -13.70
C ARG A 274 -30.67 -14.14 -13.56
N ASN A 275 -29.76 -13.83 -14.49
CA ASN A 275 -28.40 -14.39 -14.55
C ASN A 275 -27.33 -13.36 -14.26
N SER A 276 -27.71 -12.20 -13.67
CA SER A 276 -26.78 -11.10 -13.41
C SER A 276 -26.16 -11.19 -12.03
N ARG A 277 -24.87 -10.83 -11.93
CA ARG A 277 -24.21 -10.66 -10.62
C ARG A 277 -24.85 -9.57 -9.75
N VAL A 278 -25.53 -8.61 -10.36
CA VAL A 278 -26.30 -7.58 -9.66
C VAL A 278 -27.38 -8.20 -8.81
N ARG A 279 -28.14 -9.14 -9.39
CA ARG A 279 -29.18 -9.89 -8.69
C ARG A 279 -28.61 -10.66 -7.49
N ASP A 280 -27.48 -11.34 -7.68
CA ASP A 280 -26.84 -12.15 -6.64
C ASP A 280 -26.28 -11.31 -5.49
N ALA A 281 -25.89 -10.07 -5.77
CA ALA A 281 -25.36 -9.14 -4.79
C ALA A 281 -26.44 -8.33 -4.05
N MET A 282 -27.71 -8.39 -4.50
CA MET A 282 -28.78 -7.63 -3.85
C MET A 282 -29.27 -8.30 -2.55
N PRO A 283 -29.65 -7.50 -1.54
CA PRO A 283 -30.33 -7.99 -0.35
C PRO A 283 -31.60 -8.75 -0.73
N ASP A 284 -31.87 -9.85 -0.02
CA ASP A 284 -33.00 -10.77 -0.32
C ASP A 284 -34.33 -10.05 -0.51
N PRO A 285 -34.79 -9.12 0.35
CA PRO A 285 -36.10 -8.47 0.18
C PRO A 285 -36.18 -7.66 -1.14
N LEU A 286 -35.10 -6.99 -1.53
CA LEU A 286 -35.05 -6.20 -2.76
C LEU A 286 -34.98 -7.10 -3.99
N ARG A 287 -34.20 -8.17 -3.90
CA ARG A 287 -34.10 -9.18 -4.95
C ARG A 287 -35.44 -9.84 -5.25
N GLU A 288 -36.17 -10.27 -4.20
CA GLU A 288 -37.50 -10.91 -4.33
C GLU A 288 -38.52 -9.94 -4.92
N TRP A 289 -38.48 -8.67 -4.48
CA TRP A 289 -39.36 -7.64 -5.05
C TRP A 289 -39.10 -7.43 -6.54
N ILE A 290 -37.81 -7.29 -6.97
CA ILE A 290 -37.45 -7.12 -8.39
C ILE A 290 -37.80 -8.39 -9.18
N ASP A 291 -37.53 -9.58 -8.66
CA ASP A 291 -37.87 -10.85 -9.32
C ASP A 291 -39.37 -10.94 -9.64
N ALA A 292 -40.22 -10.51 -8.70
CA ALA A 292 -41.67 -10.46 -8.90
C ALA A 292 -42.08 -9.47 -10.02
N GLN A 293 -41.42 -8.31 -10.08
CA GLN A 293 -41.69 -7.30 -11.13
C GLN A 293 -41.22 -7.76 -12.51
N VAL A 294 -40.03 -8.34 -12.62
CA VAL A 294 -39.47 -8.87 -13.90
C VAL A 294 -40.31 -10.03 -14.43
N PHE A 295 -40.95 -10.81 -13.54
CA PHE A 295 -41.89 -11.85 -13.95
C PHE A 295 -43.14 -11.24 -14.59
N CYS A 296 -43.69 -10.17 -14.05
CA CYS A 296 -44.81 -9.44 -14.65
C CYS A 296 -44.50 -8.85 -16.02
N PHE A 297 -43.29 -8.33 -16.22
CA PHE A 297 -42.84 -7.77 -17.52
C PHE A 297 -42.75 -8.82 -18.65
N ASN A 298 -42.34 -10.04 -18.33
CA ASN A 298 -42.24 -11.13 -19.32
C ASN A 298 -43.64 -11.68 -19.71
N VAL A 299 -44.67 -11.39 -18.94
CA VAL A 299 -46.06 -11.78 -19.23
C VAL A 299 -46.81 -10.69 -20.00
N CYS A 300 -46.44 -9.43 -19.85
CA CYS A 300 -47.02 -8.31 -20.57
C CYS A 300 -46.02 -7.78 -21.62
N SER A 301 -46.08 -8.31 -22.81
CA SER A 301 -45.21 -7.95 -23.95
C SER A 301 -45.52 -6.59 -24.59
N THR A 302 -45.89 -5.57 -23.81
CA THR A 302 -46.02 -4.20 -24.34
C THR A 302 -45.73 -3.18 -23.25
N GLY A 303 -44.61 -2.51 -23.35
CA GLY A 303 -44.49 -1.18 -22.77
C GLY A 303 -43.45 -0.92 -21.70
N SER A 304 -42.44 -0.24 -22.09
CA SER A 304 -41.78 0.86 -21.37
C SER A 304 -40.67 0.56 -20.37
N ALA A 305 -39.49 0.91 -20.79
CA ALA A 305 -38.24 1.13 -20.03
C ALA A 305 -38.32 2.17 -18.89
N VAL A 306 -39.47 2.39 -18.28
CA VAL A 306 -39.71 3.46 -17.29
C VAL A 306 -39.36 3.04 -15.87
N PHE A 307 -39.26 1.75 -15.59
CA PHE A 307 -39.22 1.29 -14.18
C PHE A 307 -37.86 1.43 -13.50
N PHE A 308 -36.76 1.39 -14.26
CA PHE A 308 -35.41 1.51 -13.65
C PHE A 308 -34.92 2.95 -13.46
N ARG A 309 -35.60 3.96 -14.02
CA ARG A 309 -35.22 5.37 -13.87
C ARG A 309 -35.71 6.03 -12.58
N SER A 310 -36.59 5.37 -11.82
CA SER A 310 -37.21 5.95 -10.60
C SER A 310 -36.56 5.50 -9.28
N VAL A 311 -35.47 4.74 -9.33
CA VAL A 311 -34.74 4.24 -8.14
C VAL A 311 -33.27 4.76 -8.12
N GLY A 312 -33.00 5.84 -8.81
CA GLY A 312 -31.70 6.56 -8.77
C GLY A 312 -31.74 7.71 -7.76
#